data_82aec1acb298a1976cad5d71ba79776b
#
_entry.id   82aec1acb298a1976cad5d71ba79776b
#
_cell.length_a   1.000
_cell.length_b   1.000
_cell.length_c   1.000
_cell.angle_alpha   90.00
_cell.angle_beta   90.00
_cell.angle_gamma   90.00
#
_symmetry.space_group_name_H-M   'P 1'
#
loop_
_entity.id
_entity.type
_entity.pdbx_description
1 polymer ?
#
loop_
_entity_poly.entity_id
_entity_poly.type
_entity_poly.pdbx_seq_one_letter_code
_entity_poly.pdbx_strand_id
1 'polypeptide(L)'
;MCQKVKQADSAYIAGTYGRFDAVMSKGEGAHYEGPDGKRYIDFGTGIGVTLFGACDPDWVAAVTHQLTTLGHTSNLYYTEPQTQLAKLLCERTGMKKVFFGNSGAEANECALKVARKYGEKDNRDVIVTLVNSFHGRTIATLAATGQDRFHEHFGPFPAGFRYTPANDIPALEAILSTGKVCGLLMEMVQGEGGVIPLDPAFVKKAEELCRANDILLMVDEVQTGNGRTGTLYAYEQFGIHPDVVTTAKGLAGGLPMGACLLGERCEHVLGKGDHGSTFGGNPICAAAALNVISRLNEDVFAGVKERAAYIRKELTGAPGVKSITGLGLMIGILPEHKTAAEVASACLQDGLMVLTAHEKVRLLPPLNISHEDLAAGLAILKKHLA
;
A
#
# COMPACT_ATOMS: atom_id res chain seq x y z
N MET A 1 10.87 -9.32 -30.34
CA MET A 1 10.10 -9.91 -29.22
C MET A 1 9.18 -8.86 -28.61
N CYS A 2 9.65 -7.68 -28.24
CA CYS A 2 8.85 -6.62 -27.61
C CYS A 2 7.57 -6.26 -28.36
N GLN A 3 7.64 -6.05 -29.68
CA GLN A 3 6.46 -5.70 -30.48
C GLN A 3 5.36 -6.77 -30.44
N LYS A 4 5.73 -8.06 -30.48
CA LYS A 4 4.76 -9.17 -30.36
C LYS A 4 4.05 -9.19 -29.03
N VAL A 5 4.77 -8.92 -27.92
CA VAL A 5 4.19 -8.84 -26.57
C VAL A 5 3.19 -7.69 -26.49
N LYS A 6 3.54 -6.49 -26.98
CA LYS A 6 2.65 -5.32 -27.01
C LYS A 6 1.40 -5.53 -27.87
N GLN A 7 1.56 -6.19 -29.03
CA GLN A 7 0.42 -6.55 -29.89
C GLN A 7 -0.52 -7.55 -29.22
N ALA A 8 0.02 -8.57 -28.54
CA ALA A 8 -0.78 -9.54 -27.80
C ALA A 8 -1.50 -8.88 -26.61
N ASP A 9 -0.82 -7.99 -25.87
CA ASP A 9 -1.43 -7.22 -24.78
C ASP A 9 -2.63 -6.41 -25.29
N SER A 10 -2.43 -5.65 -26.35
CA SER A 10 -3.50 -4.85 -26.97
C SER A 10 -4.67 -5.68 -27.53
N ALA A 11 -4.41 -6.89 -27.97
CA ALA A 11 -5.44 -7.76 -28.55
C ALA A 11 -6.24 -8.55 -27.49
N TYR A 12 -5.62 -8.93 -26.36
CA TYR A 12 -6.21 -9.91 -25.46
C TYR A 12 -6.37 -9.44 -24.02
N ILE A 13 -5.75 -8.32 -23.60
CA ILE A 13 -5.89 -7.78 -22.25
C ILE A 13 -6.80 -6.56 -22.28
N ALA A 14 -7.76 -6.50 -21.35
CA ALA A 14 -8.65 -5.36 -21.23
C ALA A 14 -7.83 -4.06 -21.03
N GLY A 15 -8.14 -3.02 -21.82
CA GLY A 15 -7.39 -1.76 -21.88
C GLY A 15 -7.55 -0.85 -20.65
N THR A 16 -7.46 -1.40 -19.45
CA THR A 16 -7.63 -0.67 -18.19
C THR A 16 -6.36 -0.03 -17.65
N TYR A 17 -5.20 -0.31 -18.25
CA TYR A 17 -3.90 0.18 -17.80
C TYR A 17 -3.22 1.08 -18.85
N GLY A 18 -2.77 2.26 -18.43
CA GLY A 18 -1.81 3.06 -19.19
C GLY A 18 -0.40 2.50 -19.01
N ARG A 19 0.06 1.66 -19.95
CA ARG A 19 1.37 1.01 -19.84
C ARG A 19 2.49 1.93 -20.26
N PHE A 20 3.59 1.90 -19.52
CA PHE A 20 4.86 2.45 -20.01
C PHE A 20 5.38 1.66 -21.23
N ASP A 21 6.08 2.33 -22.12
CA ASP A 21 6.57 1.72 -23.37
C ASP A 21 7.84 0.84 -23.16
N ALA A 22 7.73 -0.16 -22.28
CA ALA A 22 8.78 -1.11 -21.97
C ALA A 22 8.21 -2.52 -21.77
N VAL A 23 9.01 -3.54 -22.08
CA VAL A 23 8.69 -4.96 -21.82
C VAL A 23 9.75 -5.49 -20.86
N MET A 24 9.33 -6.07 -19.73
CA MET A 24 10.20 -6.67 -18.74
C MET A 24 10.21 -8.19 -18.90
N SER A 25 11.37 -8.83 -18.82
CA SER A 25 11.56 -10.28 -18.97
C SER A 25 12.33 -10.92 -17.83
N LYS A 26 13.18 -10.16 -17.15
CA LYS A 26 13.96 -10.61 -16.01
C LYS A 26 14.00 -9.53 -14.94
N GLY A 27 14.22 -9.94 -13.70
CA GLY A 27 14.45 -9.04 -12.58
C GLY A 27 15.39 -9.66 -11.56
N GLU A 28 16.27 -8.85 -10.96
CA GLU A 28 17.18 -9.23 -9.89
C GLU A 28 17.47 -8.01 -9.02
N GLY A 29 17.13 -8.08 -7.73
CA GLY A 29 17.30 -6.96 -6.81
C GLY A 29 16.61 -5.68 -7.32
N ALA A 30 17.33 -4.59 -7.40
CA ALA A 30 16.81 -3.31 -7.92
C ALA A 30 16.84 -3.20 -9.45
N HIS A 31 17.09 -4.28 -10.19
CA HIS A 31 17.27 -4.25 -11.63
C HIS A 31 16.22 -5.07 -12.38
N TYR A 32 15.76 -4.53 -13.50
CA TYR A 32 14.99 -5.25 -14.50
C TYR A 32 15.67 -5.21 -15.85
N GLU A 33 15.39 -6.22 -16.70
CA GLU A 33 15.91 -6.32 -18.05
C GLU A 33 14.78 -6.67 -19.03
N GLY A 34 14.74 -5.94 -20.13
CA GLY A 34 13.86 -6.25 -21.24
C GLY A 34 14.41 -7.37 -22.14
N PRO A 35 13.57 -7.97 -23.01
CA PRO A 35 14.03 -8.99 -23.96
C PRO A 35 14.92 -8.42 -25.08
N ASP A 36 15.11 -7.12 -25.13
CA ASP A 36 16.03 -6.38 -25.99
C ASP A 36 17.39 -6.10 -25.33
N GLY A 37 17.59 -6.59 -24.10
CA GLY A 37 18.81 -6.40 -23.31
C GLY A 37 18.88 -5.03 -22.61
N LYS A 38 17.86 -4.18 -22.74
CA LYS A 38 17.83 -2.90 -22.02
C LYS A 38 17.63 -3.14 -20.53
N ARG A 39 18.47 -2.53 -19.72
CA ARG A 39 18.45 -2.63 -18.25
C ARG A 39 17.82 -1.38 -17.63
N TYR A 40 17.17 -1.59 -16.48
CA TYR A 40 16.48 -0.54 -15.75
C TYR A 40 16.78 -0.67 -14.26
N ILE A 41 16.99 0.47 -13.58
CA ILE A 41 16.96 0.56 -12.13
C ILE A 41 15.51 0.81 -11.71
N ASP A 42 15.02 0.06 -10.72
CA ASP A 42 13.63 0.10 -10.28
C ASP A 42 13.46 0.96 -9.02
N PHE A 43 12.84 2.12 -9.19
CA PHE A 43 12.37 2.95 -8.09
C PHE A 43 10.84 2.87 -7.93
N GLY A 44 10.20 1.83 -8.44
CA GLY A 44 8.75 1.62 -8.36
C GLY A 44 8.33 0.37 -7.60
N THR A 45 9.15 -0.69 -7.60
CA THR A 45 8.92 -2.00 -6.96
C THR A 45 7.54 -2.60 -7.22
N GLY A 46 7.02 -2.44 -8.47
CA GLY A 46 5.65 -2.90 -8.78
C GLY A 46 4.57 -2.21 -7.94
N ILE A 47 4.74 -0.92 -7.68
CA ILE A 47 3.90 -0.08 -6.80
C ILE A 47 4.06 -0.45 -5.31
N GLY A 48 5.31 -0.54 -4.84
CA GLY A 48 5.64 -0.79 -3.43
C GLY A 48 5.47 -2.25 -3.00
N VAL A 49 5.67 -3.21 -3.89
CA VAL A 49 5.39 -4.65 -3.67
C VAL A 49 6.66 -5.45 -3.40
N THR A 50 7.65 -5.42 -4.30
CA THR A 50 8.89 -6.19 -4.17
C THR A 50 9.87 -5.50 -3.21
N LEU A 51 9.61 -5.64 -1.90
CA LEU A 51 10.28 -4.86 -0.85
C LEU A 51 11.79 -5.08 -0.82
N PHE A 52 12.25 -6.31 -1.03
CA PHE A 52 13.66 -6.69 -1.07
C PHE A 52 14.21 -6.80 -2.51
N GLY A 53 13.49 -6.24 -3.48
CA GLY A 53 13.82 -6.29 -4.90
C GLY A 53 13.22 -7.48 -5.63
N ALA A 54 13.45 -7.51 -6.94
CA ALA A 54 12.97 -8.56 -7.81
C ALA A 54 13.71 -9.88 -7.54
N CYS A 55 12.99 -10.98 -7.49
CA CYS A 55 13.53 -12.34 -7.36
C CYS A 55 14.53 -12.50 -6.18
N ASP A 56 14.23 -11.85 -5.04
CA ASP A 56 15.03 -12.00 -3.82
C ASP A 56 15.27 -13.49 -3.49
N PRO A 57 16.52 -13.95 -3.32
CA PRO A 57 16.84 -15.37 -3.20
C PRO A 57 16.16 -16.08 -2.02
N ASP A 58 16.08 -15.42 -0.86
CA ASP A 58 15.48 -16.00 0.33
C ASP A 58 13.96 -16.15 0.16
N TRP A 59 13.34 -15.14 -0.45
CA TRP A 59 11.92 -15.18 -0.79
C TRP A 59 11.62 -16.28 -1.81
N VAL A 60 12.42 -16.40 -2.87
CA VAL A 60 12.28 -17.46 -3.90
C VAL A 60 12.42 -18.85 -3.26
N ALA A 61 13.39 -19.03 -2.37
CA ALA A 61 13.58 -20.30 -1.67
C ALA A 61 12.38 -20.67 -0.79
N ALA A 62 11.85 -19.72 -0.01
CA ALA A 62 10.69 -19.93 0.85
C ALA A 62 9.42 -20.30 0.05
N VAL A 63 9.16 -19.57 -1.05
CA VAL A 63 8.04 -19.81 -1.95
C VAL A 63 8.15 -21.18 -2.62
N THR A 64 9.34 -21.51 -3.16
CA THR A 64 9.58 -22.79 -3.84
C THR A 64 9.43 -23.97 -2.88
N HIS A 65 9.95 -23.86 -1.67
CA HIS A 65 9.78 -24.89 -0.64
C HIS A 65 8.29 -25.12 -0.34
N GLN A 66 7.53 -24.06 -0.09
CA GLN A 66 6.11 -24.18 0.23
C GLN A 66 5.28 -24.69 -0.96
N LEU A 67 5.61 -24.27 -2.18
CA LEU A 67 4.94 -24.72 -3.41
C LEU A 67 5.07 -26.23 -3.61
N THR A 68 6.23 -26.81 -3.27
CA THR A 68 6.48 -28.25 -3.36
C THR A 68 5.96 -29.05 -2.16
N THR A 69 5.62 -28.39 -1.06
CA THR A 69 5.11 -29.02 0.15
C THR A 69 3.58 -29.07 0.17
N LEU A 70 2.93 -27.91 0.07
CA LEU A 70 1.47 -27.74 0.06
C LEU A 70 1.13 -26.44 -0.64
N GLY A 71 0.68 -26.51 -1.90
CA GLY A 71 0.39 -25.35 -2.71
C GLY A 71 -0.89 -24.62 -2.31
N HIS A 72 -1.98 -25.37 -2.08
CA HIS A 72 -3.27 -24.83 -1.70
C HIS A 72 -4.14 -25.85 -0.95
N THR A 73 -4.92 -25.35 -0.02
CA THR A 73 -6.10 -25.99 0.53
C THR A 73 -7.09 -24.90 0.97
N SER A 74 -8.37 -25.26 1.14
CA SER A 74 -9.37 -24.26 1.55
C SER A 74 -9.22 -23.88 3.03
N ASN A 75 -9.80 -22.76 3.42
CA ASN A 75 -9.91 -22.33 4.82
C ASN A 75 -10.84 -23.22 5.69
N LEU A 76 -11.30 -24.35 5.13
CA LEU A 76 -11.96 -25.41 5.88
C LEU A 76 -10.96 -26.30 6.64
N TYR A 77 -9.68 -26.20 6.34
CA TYR A 77 -8.59 -26.94 6.97
C TYR A 77 -7.55 -25.99 7.56
N TYR A 78 -6.92 -26.39 8.64
CA TYR A 78 -5.83 -25.64 9.25
C TYR A 78 -4.53 -25.83 8.46
N THR A 79 -3.73 -24.75 8.31
CA THR A 79 -2.41 -24.82 7.73
C THR A 79 -1.42 -24.08 8.61
N GLU A 80 -0.21 -24.63 8.75
CA GLU A 80 0.82 -24.07 9.62
C GLU A 80 1.30 -22.70 9.17
N PRO A 81 1.63 -22.42 7.87
CA PRO A 81 2.12 -21.11 7.45
C PRO A 81 1.12 -19.98 7.74
N GLN A 82 -0.19 -20.24 7.53
CA GLN A 82 -1.24 -19.25 7.79
C GLN A 82 -1.31 -18.87 9.28
N THR A 83 -1.28 -19.89 10.16
CA THR A 83 -1.39 -19.66 11.60
C THR A 83 -0.13 -19.01 12.16
N GLN A 84 1.06 -19.38 11.66
CA GLN A 84 2.32 -18.73 12.03
C GLN A 84 2.35 -17.25 11.59
N LEU A 85 1.89 -16.95 10.38
CA LEU A 85 1.81 -15.58 9.90
C LEU A 85 0.84 -14.74 10.73
N ALA A 86 -0.36 -15.27 11.02
CA ALA A 86 -1.33 -14.58 11.87
C ALA A 86 -0.76 -14.29 13.26
N LYS A 87 -0.10 -15.28 13.88
CA LYS A 87 0.58 -15.11 15.16
C LYS A 87 1.65 -14.02 15.10
N LEU A 88 2.54 -14.08 14.11
CA LEU A 88 3.63 -13.10 13.95
C LEU A 88 3.08 -11.67 13.78
N LEU A 89 2.07 -11.48 12.95
CA LEU A 89 1.43 -10.18 12.75
C LEU A 89 0.78 -9.66 14.05
N CYS A 90 0.03 -10.50 14.77
CA CYS A 90 -0.61 -10.11 16.03
C CYS A 90 0.43 -9.76 17.10
N GLU A 91 1.48 -10.57 17.27
CA GLU A 91 2.54 -10.32 18.26
C GLU A 91 3.31 -9.02 17.97
N ARG A 92 3.56 -8.71 16.71
CA ARG A 92 4.30 -7.50 16.34
C ARG A 92 3.48 -6.22 16.41
N THR A 93 2.16 -6.31 16.29
CA THR A 93 1.27 -5.13 16.22
C THR A 93 0.41 -4.92 17.46
N GLY A 94 0.32 -5.92 18.34
CA GLY A 94 -0.63 -5.94 19.46
C GLY A 94 -2.08 -6.23 19.04
N MET A 95 -2.35 -6.42 17.73
CA MET A 95 -3.65 -6.83 17.23
C MET A 95 -4.00 -8.25 17.72
N LYS A 96 -5.27 -8.62 17.65
CA LYS A 96 -5.79 -9.86 18.25
C LYS A 96 -6.09 -10.96 17.24
N LYS A 97 -6.58 -10.57 16.07
CA LYS A 97 -6.94 -11.52 14.99
C LYS A 97 -6.64 -10.96 13.62
N VAL A 98 -6.52 -11.87 12.65
CA VAL A 98 -6.27 -11.52 11.26
C VAL A 98 -7.26 -12.26 10.37
N PHE A 99 -7.88 -11.54 9.44
CA PHE A 99 -8.52 -12.11 8.26
C PHE A 99 -7.59 -11.95 7.06
N PHE A 100 -7.40 -13.00 6.28
CA PHE A 100 -6.58 -12.97 5.07
C PHE A 100 -7.44 -12.96 3.81
N GLY A 101 -7.13 -12.04 2.89
CA GLY A 101 -7.63 -11.96 1.52
C GLY A 101 -6.48 -12.03 0.51
N ASN A 102 -6.73 -11.57 -0.73
CA ASN A 102 -5.76 -11.65 -1.83
C ASN A 102 -5.28 -10.28 -2.30
N SER A 103 -5.85 -9.22 -1.80
CA SER A 103 -5.56 -7.84 -2.24
C SER A 103 -5.85 -6.82 -1.14
N GLY A 104 -5.35 -5.60 -1.32
CA GLY A 104 -5.69 -4.48 -0.44
C GLY A 104 -7.18 -4.15 -0.48
N ALA A 105 -7.82 -4.27 -1.65
CA ALA A 105 -9.27 -4.07 -1.77
C ALA A 105 -10.04 -5.08 -0.92
N GLU A 106 -9.69 -6.37 -0.95
CA GLU A 106 -10.34 -7.38 -0.11
C GLU A 106 -10.08 -7.17 1.38
N ALA A 107 -8.87 -6.71 1.76
CA ALA A 107 -8.58 -6.35 3.14
C ALA A 107 -9.46 -5.17 3.60
N ASN A 108 -9.61 -4.14 2.76
CA ASN A 108 -10.49 -3.00 3.05
C ASN A 108 -11.96 -3.38 3.04
N GLU A 109 -12.44 -4.26 2.15
CA GLU A 109 -13.80 -4.80 2.21
C GLU A 109 -14.09 -5.48 3.56
N CYS A 110 -13.11 -6.22 4.10
CA CYS A 110 -13.23 -6.79 5.44
C CYS A 110 -13.35 -5.69 6.50
N ALA A 111 -12.49 -4.67 6.47
CA ALA A 111 -12.54 -3.54 7.41
C ALA A 111 -13.88 -2.79 7.36
N LEU A 112 -14.40 -2.52 6.15
CA LEU A 112 -15.71 -1.88 5.96
C LEU A 112 -16.85 -2.72 6.56
N LYS A 113 -16.83 -4.05 6.37
CA LYS A 113 -17.81 -4.97 6.94
C LYS A 113 -17.72 -5.03 8.48
N VAL A 114 -16.50 -5.05 9.02
CA VAL A 114 -16.28 -5.00 10.48
C VAL A 114 -16.87 -3.72 11.06
N ALA A 115 -16.58 -2.56 10.48
CA ALA A 115 -17.10 -1.28 10.97
C ALA A 115 -18.63 -1.22 10.93
N ARG A 116 -19.26 -1.64 9.83
CA ARG A 116 -20.72 -1.65 9.71
C ARG A 116 -21.36 -2.60 10.72
N LYS A 117 -20.84 -3.80 10.86
CA LYS A 117 -21.38 -4.78 11.83
C LYS A 117 -21.14 -4.32 13.28
N TYR A 118 -20.02 -3.65 13.57
CA TYR A 118 -19.76 -3.04 14.87
C TYR A 118 -20.79 -1.96 15.23
N GLY A 119 -21.15 -1.10 14.27
CA GLY A 119 -22.11 -0.02 14.45
C GLY A 119 -23.57 -0.43 14.41
N GLU A 120 -23.91 -1.65 13.94
CA GLU A 120 -25.29 -2.10 13.73
C GLU A 120 -26.16 -1.99 14.97
N LYS A 121 -25.64 -2.38 16.14
CA LYS A 121 -26.35 -2.33 17.43
C LYS A 121 -26.90 -0.93 17.78
N ASP A 122 -26.25 0.13 17.27
CA ASP A 122 -26.60 1.53 17.55
C ASP A 122 -27.14 2.24 16.29
N ASN A 123 -27.47 1.50 15.22
CA ASN A 123 -27.93 2.02 13.93
C ASN A 123 -26.92 3.02 13.30
N ARG A 124 -25.62 2.74 13.43
CA ARG A 124 -24.53 3.50 12.82
C ARG A 124 -24.00 2.72 11.62
N ASP A 125 -24.08 3.31 10.46
CA ASP A 125 -23.72 2.66 9.17
C ASP A 125 -22.83 3.52 8.28
N VAL A 126 -22.47 4.73 8.73
CA VAL A 126 -21.64 5.66 8.00
C VAL A 126 -20.16 5.34 8.23
N ILE A 127 -19.43 5.23 7.13
CA ILE A 127 -17.96 5.15 7.11
C ILE A 127 -17.44 6.47 6.54
N VAL A 128 -16.55 7.11 7.27
CA VAL A 128 -15.87 8.33 6.84
C VAL A 128 -14.51 7.96 6.26
N THR A 129 -14.16 8.55 5.11
CA THR A 129 -12.83 8.48 4.51
C THR A 129 -12.32 9.88 4.16
N LEU A 130 -11.07 9.99 3.72
CA LEU A 130 -10.50 11.29 3.38
C LEU A 130 -10.65 11.60 1.90
N VAL A 131 -10.88 12.86 1.57
CA VAL A 131 -10.76 13.36 0.19
C VAL A 131 -9.36 13.04 -0.33
N ASN A 132 -9.23 12.65 -1.60
CA ASN A 132 -8.01 12.16 -2.26
C ASN A 132 -7.49 10.81 -1.76
N SER A 133 -8.20 10.09 -0.89
CA SER A 133 -7.83 8.72 -0.49
C SER A 133 -7.99 7.72 -1.64
N PHE A 134 -7.34 6.55 -1.47
CA PHE A 134 -7.52 5.41 -2.38
C PHE A 134 -7.54 4.10 -1.60
N HIS A 135 -8.69 3.39 -1.62
CA HIS A 135 -8.90 2.19 -0.83
C HIS A 135 -9.19 0.92 -1.65
N GLY A 136 -9.29 1.03 -2.97
CA GLY A 136 -9.47 -0.13 -3.86
C GLY A 136 -10.38 0.12 -5.06
N ARG A 137 -10.64 -0.96 -5.82
CA ARG A 137 -11.41 -0.94 -7.07
C ARG A 137 -12.67 -1.82 -7.02
N THR A 138 -12.98 -2.48 -5.93
CA THR A 138 -14.28 -3.13 -5.73
C THR A 138 -15.35 -2.08 -5.45
N ILE A 139 -16.61 -2.39 -5.66
CA ILE A 139 -17.69 -1.38 -5.60
C ILE A 139 -17.73 -0.66 -4.23
N ALA A 140 -17.55 -1.38 -3.09
CA ALA A 140 -17.56 -0.72 -1.79
C ALA A 140 -16.24 0.02 -1.49
N THR A 141 -15.08 -0.54 -1.82
CA THR A 141 -13.81 0.17 -1.65
C THR A 141 -13.66 1.35 -2.63
N LEU A 142 -14.30 1.26 -3.81
CA LEU A 142 -14.38 2.37 -4.74
C LEU A 142 -15.27 3.49 -4.18
N ALA A 143 -16.41 3.13 -3.56
CA ALA A 143 -17.23 4.08 -2.82
C ALA A 143 -16.50 4.69 -1.60
N ALA A 144 -15.54 3.98 -1.00
CA ALA A 144 -14.71 4.50 0.08
C ALA A 144 -13.56 5.40 -0.43
N THR A 145 -13.19 5.31 -1.71
CA THR A 145 -12.11 6.10 -2.32
C THR A 145 -12.58 7.54 -2.55
N GLY A 146 -11.95 8.51 -1.89
CA GLY A 146 -12.34 9.92 -1.90
C GLY A 146 -11.90 10.70 -3.15
N GLN A 147 -12.05 10.13 -4.35
CA GLN A 147 -11.66 10.73 -5.63
C GLN A 147 -12.77 10.57 -6.66
N ASP A 148 -13.48 11.64 -6.96
CA ASP A 148 -14.68 11.64 -7.84
C ASP A 148 -14.44 11.01 -9.21
N ARG A 149 -13.27 11.19 -9.80
CA ARG A 149 -12.89 10.61 -11.09
C ARG A 149 -13.01 9.09 -11.16
N PHE A 150 -12.93 8.40 -10.02
CA PHE A 150 -13.08 6.95 -9.95
C PHE A 150 -14.52 6.51 -9.75
N HIS A 151 -15.43 7.43 -9.44
CA HIS A 151 -16.86 7.14 -9.25
C HIS A 151 -17.66 7.21 -10.56
N GLU A 152 -17.12 7.86 -11.59
CA GLU A 152 -17.78 7.99 -12.87
C GLU A 152 -18.12 6.61 -13.45
N HIS A 153 -19.35 6.45 -13.95
CA HIS A 153 -19.87 5.26 -14.64
C HIS A 153 -20.11 3.99 -13.79
N PHE A 154 -19.79 3.97 -12.50
CA PHE A 154 -19.86 2.75 -11.66
C PHE A 154 -20.96 2.77 -10.58
N GLY A 155 -21.78 3.83 -10.54
CA GLY A 155 -22.93 3.90 -9.63
C GLY A 155 -24.11 3.01 -10.06
N PRO A 156 -25.07 2.72 -9.18
CA PRO A 156 -25.16 3.25 -7.81
C PRO A 156 -24.19 2.56 -6.83
N PHE A 157 -23.58 3.35 -5.95
CA PHE A 157 -22.72 2.85 -4.91
C PHE A 157 -23.49 2.45 -3.65
N PRO A 158 -22.94 1.56 -2.79
CA PRO A 158 -23.47 1.32 -1.46
C PRO A 158 -23.57 2.64 -0.68
N ALA A 159 -24.72 2.85 0.00
CA ALA A 159 -24.92 4.02 0.84
C ALA A 159 -23.99 4.01 2.09
N GLY A 160 -23.89 5.17 2.77
CA GLY A 160 -23.21 5.29 4.05
C GLY A 160 -21.73 5.67 3.94
N PHE A 161 -21.24 6.14 2.80
CA PHE A 161 -19.90 6.73 2.69
C PHE A 161 -19.97 8.27 2.77
N ARG A 162 -19.02 8.88 3.50
CA ARG A 162 -18.83 10.33 3.63
C ARG A 162 -17.34 10.64 3.55
N TYR A 163 -17.03 11.83 3.05
CA TYR A 163 -15.64 12.27 2.88
C TYR A 163 -15.38 13.54 3.67
N THR A 164 -14.17 13.66 4.21
CA THR A 164 -13.70 14.88 4.89
C THR A 164 -12.32 15.25 4.34
N PRO A 165 -11.96 16.53 4.23
CA PRO A 165 -10.62 16.93 3.83
C PRO A 165 -9.56 16.36 4.77
N ALA A 166 -8.40 15.95 4.22
CA ALA A 166 -7.24 15.61 5.02
C ALA A 166 -6.68 16.86 5.72
N ASN A 167 -6.18 16.70 6.94
CA ASN A 167 -5.57 17.75 7.76
C ASN A 167 -6.50 18.92 8.14
N ASP A 168 -7.82 18.73 8.02
CA ASP A 168 -8.85 19.68 8.45
C ASP A 168 -9.55 19.16 9.72
N ILE A 169 -9.05 19.58 10.90
CA ILE A 169 -9.59 19.15 12.18
C ILE A 169 -11.04 19.60 12.38
N PRO A 170 -11.44 20.86 12.11
CA PRO A 170 -12.83 21.29 12.22
C PRO A 170 -13.81 20.47 11.38
N ALA A 171 -13.45 20.15 10.12
CA ALA A 171 -14.28 19.33 9.26
C ALA A 171 -14.39 17.88 9.79
N LEU A 172 -13.29 17.32 10.31
CA LEU A 172 -13.29 16.01 10.94
C LEU A 172 -14.18 15.96 12.18
N GLU A 173 -14.09 16.94 13.07
CA GLU A 173 -14.95 17.05 14.26
C GLU A 173 -16.43 17.11 13.89
N ALA A 174 -16.79 17.96 12.93
CA ALA A 174 -18.16 18.13 12.49
C ALA A 174 -18.76 16.82 11.94
N ILE A 175 -18.02 16.07 11.13
CA ILE A 175 -18.53 14.84 10.51
C ILE A 175 -18.60 13.67 11.51
N LEU A 176 -17.61 13.51 12.39
CA LEU A 176 -17.57 12.41 13.36
C LEU A 176 -18.58 12.58 14.49
N SER A 177 -19.02 13.81 14.78
CA SER A 177 -20.01 14.11 15.84
C SER A 177 -21.47 13.85 15.41
N THR A 178 -21.73 13.35 14.20
CA THR A 178 -23.10 13.18 13.67
C THR A 178 -23.90 12.04 14.33
N GLY A 179 -23.26 11.18 15.12
CA GLY A 179 -23.87 10.03 15.77
C GLY A 179 -24.23 8.87 14.83
N LYS A 180 -23.84 8.93 13.55
CA LYS A 180 -24.10 7.89 12.54
C LYS A 180 -22.85 7.14 12.11
N VAL A 181 -21.67 7.63 12.48
CA VAL A 181 -20.39 7.08 12.02
C VAL A 181 -20.04 5.82 12.81
N CYS A 182 -19.69 4.75 12.10
CA CYS A 182 -19.20 3.49 12.68
C CYS A 182 -17.69 3.28 12.47
N GLY A 183 -17.09 3.92 11.47
CA GLY A 183 -15.66 3.80 11.17
C GLY A 183 -15.10 5.03 10.45
N LEU A 184 -13.85 5.35 10.77
CA LEU A 184 -13.00 6.28 10.03
C LEU A 184 -11.86 5.47 9.40
N LEU A 185 -11.75 5.48 8.06
CA LEU A 185 -10.68 4.80 7.32
C LEU A 185 -9.77 5.85 6.69
N MET A 186 -8.46 5.77 6.97
CA MET A 186 -7.46 6.72 6.46
C MET A 186 -6.10 6.06 6.18
N GLU A 187 -5.36 6.64 5.23
CA GLU A 187 -3.95 6.34 4.96
C GLU A 187 -3.07 7.32 5.75
N MET A 188 -1.95 6.88 6.33
CA MET A 188 -0.99 7.82 6.98
C MET A 188 -0.27 8.70 5.97
N VAL A 189 -0.12 8.21 4.74
CA VAL A 189 0.31 8.97 3.57
C VAL A 189 -0.61 8.60 2.42
N GLN A 190 -1.35 9.55 1.88
CA GLN A 190 -2.22 9.32 0.72
C GLN A 190 -1.39 9.04 -0.52
N GLY A 191 -1.23 7.75 -0.86
CA GLY A 191 -0.32 7.31 -1.91
C GLY A 191 -0.73 7.73 -3.29
N GLU A 192 -1.89 7.30 -3.71
CA GLU A 192 -2.48 7.64 -5.02
C GLU A 192 -2.99 9.09 -5.06
N GLY A 193 -3.26 9.69 -3.91
CA GLY A 193 -3.65 11.09 -3.76
C GLY A 193 -2.50 12.11 -3.94
N GLY A 194 -1.29 11.67 -4.29
CA GLY A 194 -0.15 12.57 -4.55
C GLY A 194 0.96 12.51 -3.50
N VAL A 195 1.11 11.40 -2.80
CA VAL A 195 2.09 11.20 -1.73
C VAL A 195 2.02 12.31 -0.69
N ILE A 196 0.85 12.45 -0.07
CA ILE A 196 0.53 13.50 0.91
C ILE A 196 0.50 12.90 2.31
N PRO A 197 1.48 13.17 3.19
CA PRO A 197 1.45 12.78 4.59
C PRO A 197 0.33 13.49 5.35
N LEU A 198 -0.27 12.80 6.32
CA LEU A 198 -1.15 13.43 7.29
C LEU A 198 -0.35 14.15 8.38
N ASP A 199 -0.90 15.25 8.88
CA ASP A 199 -0.31 15.97 10.00
C ASP A 199 -0.46 15.17 11.30
N PRO A 200 0.60 15.06 12.13
CA PRO A 200 0.53 14.34 13.40
C PRO A 200 -0.58 14.84 14.33
N ALA A 201 -0.84 16.16 14.34
CA ALA A 201 -1.93 16.73 15.14
C ALA A 201 -3.31 16.26 14.65
N PHE A 202 -3.52 16.19 13.33
CA PHE A 202 -4.75 15.66 12.73
C PHE A 202 -4.94 14.19 13.06
N VAL A 203 -3.90 13.37 12.94
CA VAL A 203 -3.93 11.92 13.22
C VAL A 203 -4.25 11.66 14.70
N LYS A 204 -3.63 12.40 15.62
CA LYS A 204 -3.93 12.30 17.05
C LYS A 204 -5.37 12.70 17.36
N LYS A 205 -5.83 13.80 16.77
CA LYS A 205 -7.21 14.26 16.94
C LYS A 205 -8.23 13.26 16.40
N ALA A 206 -7.91 12.60 15.27
CA ALA A 206 -8.74 11.54 14.71
C ALA A 206 -8.90 10.35 15.70
N GLU A 207 -7.81 9.92 16.33
CA GLU A 207 -7.85 8.89 17.37
C GLU A 207 -8.73 9.31 18.56
N GLU A 208 -8.53 10.53 19.09
CA GLU A 208 -9.32 11.07 20.21
C GLU A 208 -10.82 11.09 19.88
N LEU A 209 -11.19 11.62 18.71
CA LEU A 209 -12.58 11.71 18.27
C LEU A 209 -13.21 10.33 18.04
N CYS A 210 -12.48 9.40 17.45
CA CYS A 210 -12.96 8.03 17.25
C CYS A 210 -13.24 7.35 18.60
N ARG A 211 -12.35 7.50 19.57
CA ARG A 211 -12.56 6.95 20.92
C ARG A 211 -13.73 7.60 21.64
N ALA A 212 -13.84 8.93 21.59
CA ALA A 212 -14.89 9.68 22.26
C ALA A 212 -16.30 9.37 21.72
N ASN A 213 -16.42 9.02 20.45
CA ASN A 213 -17.69 8.75 19.76
C ASN A 213 -17.95 7.26 19.49
N ASP A 214 -17.16 6.35 20.06
CA ASP A 214 -17.24 4.89 19.85
C ASP A 214 -17.17 4.51 18.36
N ILE A 215 -16.32 5.18 17.58
CA ILE A 215 -16.05 4.94 16.16
C ILE A 215 -14.80 4.03 16.06
N LEU A 216 -14.78 3.07 15.14
CA LEU A 216 -13.58 2.30 14.85
C LEU A 216 -12.60 3.15 14.04
N LEU A 217 -11.39 3.33 14.57
CA LEU A 217 -10.27 3.90 13.83
C LEU A 217 -9.63 2.82 12.98
N MET A 218 -9.72 2.96 11.66
CA MET A 218 -9.19 2.01 10.68
C MET A 218 -8.07 2.66 9.89
N VAL A 219 -6.92 2.01 9.80
CA VAL A 219 -5.76 2.51 9.05
C VAL A 219 -5.46 1.60 7.87
N ASP A 220 -5.45 2.20 6.67
CA ASP A 220 -5.04 1.55 5.45
C ASP A 220 -3.52 1.65 5.29
N GLU A 221 -2.84 0.56 5.61
CA GLU A 221 -1.38 0.39 5.49
C GLU A 221 -0.98 -0.40 4.22
N VAL A 222 -1.87 -0.48 3.26
CA VAL A 222 -1.64 -1.23 2.01
C VAL A 222 -0.42 -0.70 1.26
N GLN A 223 -0.19 0.61 1.27
CA GLN A 223 0.99 1.19 0.60
C GLN A 223 2.05 1.72 1.59
N THR A 224 1.66 2.16 2.76
CA THR A 224 2.54 2.76 3.78
C THR A 224 3.22 1.72 4.68
N GLY A 225 2.64 0.53 4.79
CA GLY A 225 3.10 -0.53 5.67
C GLY A 225 4.27 -1.36 5.16
N ASN A 226 4.51 -2.44 5.87
CA ASN A 226 5.53 -3.44 5.57
C ASN A 226 6.94 -2.83 5.43
N GLY A 227 7.32 -1.94 6.33
CA GLY A 227 8.66 -1.33 6.37
C GLY A 227 8.85 -0.12 5.46
N ARG A 228 7.94 0.16 4.54
CA ARG A 228 8.07 1.22 3.52
C ARG A 228 8.41 2.59 4.08
N THR A 229 7.84 2.94 5.23
CA THR A 229 8.00 4.24 5.86
C THR A 229 9.07 4.27 6.97
N GLY A 230 9.73 3.14 7.26
CA GLY A 230 10.77 3.04 8.29
C GLY A 230 10.29 2.54 9.64
N THR A 231 9.10 1.95 9.70
CA THR A 231 8.52 1.14 10.79
C THR A 231 7.73 0.00 10.16
N LEU A 232 7.30 -1.01 10.92
CA LEU A 232 6.47 -2.08 10.35
C LEU A 232 5.21 -1.50 9.69
N TYR A 233 4.49 -0.64 10.40
CA TYR A 233 3.37 0.15 9.90
C TYR A 233 3.56 1.63 10.20
N ALA A 234 3.11 2.51 9.30
CA ALA A 234 3.33 3.94 9.41
C ALA A 234 2.67 4.57 10.64
N TYR A 235 1.50 4.05 11.08
CA TYR A 235 0.79 4.56 12.25
C TYR A 235 1.63 4.54 13.53
N GLU A 236 2.61 3.65 13.64
CA GLU A 236 3.53 3.57 14.79
C GLU A 236 4.30 4.88 14.99
N GLN A 237 4.66 5.57 13.89
CA GLN A 237 5.39 6.85 13.94
C GLN A 237 4.51 7.99 14.43
N PHE A 238 3.20 7.84 14.39
CA PHE A 238 2.24 8.81 14.92
C PHE A 238 1.85 8.48 16.36
N GLY A 239 2.24 7.32 16.89
CA GLY A 239 1.95 6.86 18.24
C GLY A 239 0.46 6.72 18.51
N ILE A 240 -0.34 6.31 17.51
CA ILE A 240 -1.76 5.99 17.64
C ILE A 240 -1.98 4.47 17.72
N HIS A 241 -3.18 4.08 18.16
CA HIS A 241 -3.57 2.67 18.32
C HIS A 241 -4.87 2.42 17.55
N PRO A 242 -4.79 2.08 16.26
CA PRO A 242 -5.97 1.81 15.45
C PRO A 242 -6.70 0.54 15.94
N ASP A 243 -8.01 0.48 15.69
CA ASP A 243 -8.83 -0.70 15.95
C ASP A 243 -8.72 -1.73 14.82
N VAL A 244 -8.49 -1.26 13.59
CA VAL A 244 -8.31 -2.10 12.40
C VAL A 244 -7.13 -1.59 11.59
N VAL A 245 -6.30 -2.53 11.12
CA VAL A 245 -5.19 -2.23 10.18
C VAL A 245 -5.34 -3.12 8.96
N THR A 246 -5.34 -2.53 7.77
CA THR A 246 -5.33 -3.29 6.52
C THR A 246 -3.97 -3.22 5.85
N THR A 247 -3.50 -4.33 5.30
CA THR A 247 -2.20 -4.42 4.63
C THR A 247 -2.26 -5.35 3.42
N ALA A 248 -1.39 -5.13 2.45
CA ALA A 248 -1.24 -5.95 1.24
C ALA A 248 0.09 -5.61 0.55
N LYS A 249 0.13 -5.55 -0.78
CA LYS A 249 1.31 -5.16 -1.58
C LYS A 249 2.59 -5.84 -1.10
N GLY A 250 3.42 -5.12 -0.35
CA GLY A 250 4.67 -5.65 0.19
C GLY A 250 4.53 -6.84 1.12
N LEU A 251 3.34 -7.11 1.67
CA LEU A 251 3.09 -8.17 2.65
C LEU A 251 3.65 -9.53 2.20
N ALA A 252 3.35 -9.96 0.98
CA ALA A 252 3.82 -11.23 0.42
C ALA A 252 4.90 -11.08 -0.66
N GLY A 253 5.51 -9.89 -0.81
CA GLY A 253 6.70 -9.67 -1.64
C GLY A 253 6.53 -9.90 -3.14
N GLY A 254 5.30 -9.99 -3.64
CA GLY A 254 4.99 -10.21 -5.07
C GLY A 254 3.86 -11.22 -5.32
N LEU A 255 3.50 -12.04 -4.33
CA LEU A 255 2.32 -12.90 -4.41
C LEU A 255 1.06 -12.15 -3.92
N PRO A 256 -0.12 -12.47 -4.50
CA PRO A 256 -1.38 -11.84 -4.11
C PRO A 256 -1.75 -12.18 -2.67
N MET A 257 -1.70 -11.21 -1.78
CA MET A 257 -2.14 -11.32 -0.40
C MET A 257 -2.58 -9.97 0.15
N GLY A 258 -3.67 -9.98 0.92
CA GLY A 258 -4.11 -8.89 1.77
C GLY A 258 -4.45 -9.41 3.16
N ALA A 259 -4.39 -8.56 4.16
CA ALA A 259 -4.77 -8.90 5.51
C ALA A 259 -5.50 -7.73 6.18
N CYS A 260 -6.52 -8.07 6.97
CA CYS A 260 -7.24 -7.16 7.84
C CYS A 260 -6.99 -7.62 9.29
N LEU A 261 -6.23 -6.82 10.03
CA LEU A 261 -5.88 -7.06 11.42
C LEU A 261 -6.92 -6.39 12.31
N LEU A 262 -7.42 -7.11 13.30
CA LEU A 262 -8.50 -6.70 14.19
C LEU A 262 -7.97 -6.53 15.61
N GLY A 263 -8.21 -5.36 16.19
CA GLY A 263 -7.90 -5.04 17.58
C GLY A 263 -8.97 -5.55 18.55
N GLU A 264 -8.73 -5.34 19.84
CA GLU A 264 -9.56 -5.83 20.95
C GLU A 264 -11.04 -5.42 20.83
N ARG A 265 -11.35 -4.20 20.37
CA ARG A 265 -12.73 -3.71 20.24
C ARG A 265 -13.54 -4.44 19.15
N CYS A 266 -12.87 -5.07 18.19
CA CYS A 266 -13.54 -5.67 17.02
C CYS A 266 -13.12 -7.10 16.69
N GLU A 267 -12.26 -7.76 17.48
CA GLU A 267 -11.78 -9.11 17.22
C GLU A 267 -12.88 -10.19 17.16
N HIS A 268 -14.03 -9.94 17.76
CA HIS A 268 -15.18 -10.84 17.80
C HIS A 268 -16.38 -10.37 16.96
N VAL A 269 -16.24 -9.29 16.20
CA VAL A 269 -17.35 -8.72 15.40
C VAL A 269 -17.76 -9.66 14.28
N LEU A 270 -16.80 -10.26 13.57
CA LEU A 270 -17.11 -11.23 12.52
C LEU A 270 -17.18 -12.65 13.09
N GLY A 271 -18.25 -13.36 12.75
CA GLY A 271 -18.48 -14.77 13.07
C GLY A 271 -18.41 -15.66 11.83
N LYS A 272 -18.70 -16.95 12.02
CA LYS A 272 -18.75 -17.94 10.92
C LYS A 272 -19.77 -17.53 9.86
N GLY A 273 -19.35 -17.48 8.60
CA GLY A 273 -20.20 -17.15 7.46
C GLY A 273 -20.33 -15.66 7.15
N ASP A 274 -19.86 -14.75 8.00
CA ASP A 274 -19.95 -13.30 7.76
C ASP A 274 -19.02 -12.82 6.64
N HIS A 275 -17.86 -13.47 6.51
CA HIS A 275 -16.86 -13.13 5.49
C HIS A 275 -16.03 -14.35 5.13
N GLY A 276 -15.39 -14.34 3.94
CA GLY A 276 -14.59 -15.47 3.48
C GLY A 276 -13.81 -15.17 2.22
N SER A 277 -12.82 -16.01 1.95
CA SER A 277 -12.00 -16.00 0.73
C SER A 277 -11.54 -17.42 0.43
N THR A 278 -11.65 -17.85 -0.84
CA THR A 278 -11.16 -19.16 -1.27
C THR A 278 -9.65 -19.27 -1.16
N PHE A 279 -8.92 -18.23 -1.58
CA PHE A 279 -7.45 -18.22 -1.64
C PHE A 279 -6.80 -17.44 -0.49
N GLY A 280 -7.57 -16.69 0.31
CA GLY A 280 -7.03 -15.86 1.38
C GLY A 280 -6.26 -16.68 2.40
N GLY A 281 -4.99 -16.31 2.64
CA GLY A 281 -4.10 -17.01 3.55
C GLY A 281 -3.61 -18.37 3.05
N ASN A 282 -3.64 -18.63 1.73
CA ASN A 282 -3.10 -19.90 1.21
C ASN A 282 -1.63 -20.11 1.61
N PRO A 283 -1.20 -21.38 1.72
CA PRO A 283 0.13 -21.70 2.26
C PRO A 283 1.28 -21.01 1.56
N ILE A 284 1.25 -20.89 0.22
CA ILE A 284 2.35 -20.27 -0.55
C ILE A 284 2.46 -18.78 -0.23
N CYS A 285 1.35 -18.05 -0.28
CA CYS A 285 1.36 -16.62 0.03
C CYS A 285 1.69 -16.37 1.51
N ALA A 286 1.23 -17.25 2.42
CA ALA A 286 1.56 -17.15 3.83
C ALA A 286 3.06 -17.39 4.10
N ALA A 287 3.69 -18.37 3.46
CA ALA A 287 5.13 -18.60 3.55
C ALA A 287 5.94 -17.43 2.97
N ALA A 288 5.51 -16.88 1.83
CA ALA A 288 6.10 -15.66 1.27
C ALA A 288 6.03 -14.48 2.24
N ALA A 289 4.86 -14.26 2.84
CA ALA A 289 4.66 -13.18 3.81
C ALA A 289 5.45 -13.41 5.11
N LEU A 290 5.55 -14.64 5.60
CA LEU A 290 6.41 -14.99 6.74
C LEU A 290 7.87 -14.62 6.46
N ASN A 291 8.40 -14.97 5.27
CA ASN A 291 9.75 -14.58 4.87
C ASN A 291 9.93 -13.07 4.88
N VAL A 292 8.99 -12.32 4.31
CA VAL A 292 9.06 -10.85 4.28
C VAL A 292 8.99 -10.27 5.70
N ILE A 293 7.94 -10.59 6.45
CA ILE A 293 7.66 -9.95 7.75
C ILE A 293 8.74 -10.30 8.80
N SER A 294 9.26 -11.52 8.81
CA SER A 294 10.33 -11.91 9.75
C SER A 294 11.66 -11.16 9.51
N ARG A 295 11.91 -10.71 8.30
CA ARG A 295 13.12 -9.95 7.91
C ARG A 295 12.99 -8.44 8.17
N LEU A 296 11.78 -7.92 8.37
CA LEU A 296 11.54 -6.51 8.70
C LEU A 296 11.90 -6.26 10.16
N ASN A 297 13.14 -5.87 10.42
CA ASN A 297 13.72 -5.60 11.74
C ASN A 297 14.24 -4.15 11.82
N GLU A 298 14.78 -3.78 12.97
CA GLU A 298 15.31 -2.42 13.23
C GLU A 298 16.42 -2.01 12.26
N ASP A 299 17.28 -2.93 11.80
CA ASP A 299 18.34 -2.63 10.84
C ASP A 299 17.74 -2.25 9.47
N VAL A 300 16.71 -2.98 9.02
CA VAL A 300 15.98 -2.64 7.79
C VAL A 300 15.31 -1.29 7.94
N PHE A 301 14.65 -1.01 9.06
CA PHE A 301 13.98 0.27 9.30
C PHE A 301 14.97 1.44 9.37
N ALA A 302 16.11 1.25 10.01
CA ALA A 302 17.22 2.23 10.04
C ALA A 302 17.73 2.50 8.62
N GLY A 303 17.96 1.45 7.83
CA GLY A 303 18.37 1.56 6.43
C GLY A 303 17.36 2.29 5.54
N VAL A 304 16.05 2.10 5.78
CA VAL A 304 14.99 2.85 5.08
C VAL A 304 15.08 4.34 5.40
N LYS A 305 15.25 4.70 6.68
CA LYS A 305 15.39 6.09 7.13
C LYS A 305 16.65 6.75 6.56
N GLU A 306 17.77 6.03 6.53
CA GLU A 306 19.05 6.48 5.96
C GLU A 306 18.92 6.78 4.46
N ARG A 307 18.38 5.84 3.69
CA ARG A 307 18.17 5.99 2.24
C ARG A 307 17.19 7.12 1.92
N ALA A 308 16.14 7.25 2.72
CA ALA A 308 15.19 8.35 2.57
C ALA A 308 15.85 9.71 2.84
N ALA A 309 16.70 9.81 3.85
CA ALA A 309 17.48 11.01 4.16
C ALA A 309 18.46 11.35 3.02
N TYR A 310 19.12 10.33 2.46
CA TYR A 310 20.00 10.49 1.31
C TYR A 310 19.25 11.03 0.08
N ILE A 311 18.11 10.43 -0.29
CA ILE A 311 17.29 10.92 -1.42
C ILE A 311 16.88 12.37 -1.20
N ARG A 312 16.41 12.72 0.00
CA ARG A 312 16.00 14.10 0.30
C ARG A 312 17.18 15.07 0.22
N LYS A 313 18.34 14.71 0.74
CA LYS A 313 19.56 15.52 0.66
C LYS A 313 19.95 15.80 -0.80
N GLU A 314 19.89 14.79 -1.65
CA GLU A 314 20.28 14.88 -3.07
C GLU A 314 19.31 15.70 -3.94
N LEU A 315 18.03 15.75 -3.53
CA LEU A 315 16.98 16.40 -4.31
C LEU A 315 16.53 17.76 -3.76
N THR A 316 16.77 18.06 -2.48
CA THR A 316 16.39 19.36 -1.90
C THR A 316 17.22 20.48 -2.53
N GLY A 317 16.55 21.42 -3.18
CA GLY A 317 17.19 22.52 -3.91
C GLY A 317 17.83 22.10 -5.23
N ALA A 318 17.66 20.88 -5.69
CA ALA A 318 18.12 20.48 -7.02
C ALA A 318 17.29 21.18 -8.11
N PRO A 319 17.91 21.54 -9.24
CA PRO A 319 17.21 22.16 -10.37
C PRO A 319 15.98 21.35 -10.79
N GLY A 320 14.87 22.02 -11.04
CA GLY A 320 13.60 21.39 -11.47
C GLY A 320 12.80 20.70 -10.36
N VAL A 321 13.24 20.76 -9.10
CA VAL A 321 12.50 20.23 -7.94
C VAL A 321 11.79 21.36 -7.21
N LYS A 322 10.46 21.40 -7.31
CA LYS A 322 9.62 22.39 -6.60
C LYS A 322 9.39 22.01 -5.13
N SER A 323 9.08 20.74 -4.86
CA SER A 323 8.88 20.24 -3.49
C SER A 323 9.03 18.73 -3.39
N ILE A 324 9.31 18.24 -2.17
CA ILE A 324 9.43 16.83 -1.85
C ILE A 324 8.52 16.52 -0.66
N THR A 325 7.69 15.49 -0.79
CA THR A 325 6.76 15.03 0.26
C THR A 325 6.93 13.54 0.52
N GLY A 326 6.22 13.01 1.52
CA GLY A 326 6.20 11.58 1.83
C GLY A 326 6.92 11.21 3.12
N LEU A 327 7.03 9.91 3.41
CA LEU A 327 7.58 9.35 4.63
C LEU A 327 8.42 8.11 4.29
N GLY A 328 9.62 7.98 4.88
CA GLY A 328 10.55 6.91 4.55
C GLY A 328 10.85 6.84 3.04
N LEU A 329 10.80 5.64 2.48
CA LEU A 329 10.98 5.39 1.04
C LEU A 329 9.66 5.43 0.23
N MET A 330 8.69 6.18 0.69
CA MET A 330 7.51 6.58 -0.07
C MET A 330 7.60 8.08 -0.32
N ILE A 331 8.20 8.47 -1.44
CA ILE A 331 8.60 9.85 -1.74
C ILE A 331 7.88 10.36 -2.97
N GLY A 332 7.30 11.55 -2.87
CA GLY A 332 6.70 12.31 -3.97
C GLY A 332 7.52 13.55 -4.27
N ILE A 333 7.86 13.76 -5.54
CA ILE A 333 8.62 14.90 -6.02
C ILE A 333 7.73 15.68 -6.97
N LEU A 334 7.46 16.94 -6.67
CA LEU A 334 6.75 17.84 -7.58
C LEU A 334 7.77 18.51 -8.49
N PRO A 335 7.75 18.22 -9.81
CA PRO A 335 8.60 18.93 -10.77
C PRO A 335 8.19 20.41 -10.88
N GLU A 336 9.12 21.28 -11.21
CA GLU A 336 8.87 22.72 -11.33
C GLU A 336 8.37 23.13 -12.72
N HIS A 337 8.92 22.53 -13.77
CA HIS A 337 8.70 22.95 -15.15
C HIS A 337 8.12 21.87 -16.07
N LYS A 338 8.11 20.61 -15.62
CA LYS A 338 7.68 19.45 -16.39
C LYS A 338 6.52 18.75 -15.66
N THR A 339 5.74 17.98 -16.38
CA THR A 339 4.76 17.07 -15.75
C THR A 339 5.46 15.81 -15.21
N ALA A 340 4.88 15.19 -14.20
CA ALA A 340 5.37 13.92 -13.70
C ALA A 340 5.45 12.82 -14.77
N ALA A 341 4.50 12.84 -15.72
CA ALA A 341 4.46 11.89 -16.83
C ALA A 341 5.64 12.09 -17.81
N GLU A 342 5.98 13.33 -18.14
CA GLU A 342 7.14 13.63 -18.99
C GLU A 342 8.45 13.19 -18.31
N VAL A 343 8.62 13.50 -17.03
CA VAL A 343 9.80 13.05 -16.26
C VAL A 343 9.86 11.52 -16.20
N ALA A 344 8.77 10.84 -15.88
CA ALA A 344 8.73 9.38 -15.81
C ALA A 344 9.06 8.72 -17.16
N SER A 345 8.53 9.27 -18.26
CA SER A 345 8.81 8.76 -19.60
C SER A 345 10.28 8.94 -19.98
N ALA A 346 10.86 10.09 -19.69
CA ALA A 346 12.27 10.39 -19.96
C ALA A 346 13.22 9.55 -19.08
N CYS A 347 12.90 9.37 -17.80
CA CYS A 347 13.63 8.46 -16.91
C CYS A 347 13.64 7.02 -17.45
N LEU A 348 12.49 6.52 -17.93
CA LEU A 348 12.39 5.18 -18.49
C LEU A 348 13.28 5.01 -19.75
N GLN A 349 13.36 6.05 -20.59
CA GLN A 349 14.26 6.03 -21.75
C GLN A 349 15.72 5.90 -21.35
N ASP A 350 16.12 6.49 -20.24
CA ASP A 350 17.49 6.42 -19.72
C ASP A 350 17.70 5.27 -18.70
N GLY A 351 16.74 4.34 -18.58
CA GLY A 351 16.92 3.13 -17.77
C GLY A 351 16.55 3.29 -16.29
N LEU A 352 15.69 4.25 -15.92
CA LEU A 352 15.14 4.37 -14.58
C LEU A 352 13.61 4.23 -14.59
N MET A 353 13.09 3.31 -13.80
CA MET A 353 11.66 3.11 -13.58
C MET A 353 11.21 3.94 -12.38
N VAL A 354 10.35 4.92 -12.61
CA VAL A 354 9.66 5.69 -11.57
C VAL A 354 8.15 5.64 -11.80
N LEU A 355 7.37 6.01 -10.80
CA LEU A 355 5.91 6.06 -10.89
C LEU A 355 5.44 7.52 -10.89
N THR A 356 4.13 7.69 -11.15
CA THR A 356 3.46 8.99 -10.98
C THR A 356 2.36 8.88 -9.93
N ALA A 357 2.10 9.99 -9.22
CA ALA A 357 0.97 10.14 -8.33
C ALA A 357 0.45 11.58 -8.47
N HIS A 358 -0.65 11.76 -9.21
CA HIS A 358 -1.12 13.08 -9.64
C HIS A 358 0.01 13.86 -10.34
N GLU A 359 0.34 15.03 -9.82
CA GLU A 359 1.38 15.92 -10.39
C GLU A 359 2.81 15.54 -9.99
N LYS A 360 2.98 14.53 -9.12
CA LYS A 360 4.29 14.16 -8.58
C LYS A 360 4.87 12.91 -9.24
N VAL A 361 6.19 12.90 -9.40
CA VAL A 361 6.97 11.68 -9.59
C VAL A 361 7.04 10.97 -8.24
N ARG A 362 6.67 9.68 -8.20
CA ARG A 362 6.64 8.86 -7.00
C ARG A 362 7.77 7.84 -7.01
N LEU A 363 8.54 7.81 -5.94
CA LEU A 363 9.61 6.85 -5.71
C LEU A 363 9.22 5.86 -4.61
N LEU A 364 9.37 4.59 -4.92
CA LEU A 364 9.15 3.42 -4.04
C LEU A 364 10.27 2.39 -4.28
N PRO A 365 11.56 2.72 -4.10
CA PRO A 365 12.66 1.78 -4.37
C PRO A 365 12.60 0.58 -3.41
N PRO A 366 13.35 -0.52 -3.69
CA PRO A 366 13.54 -1.60 -2.72
C PRO A 366 14.07 -1.06 -1.39
N LEU A 367 13.62 -1.64 -0.26
CA LEU A 367 14.04 -1.20 1.08
C LEU A 367 15.54 -1.33 1.29
N ASN A 368 16.13 -2.33 0.64
CA ASN A 368 17.56 -2.69 0.71
C ASN A 368 18.36 -2.24 -0.52
N ILE A 369 17.82 -1.33 -1.34
CA ILE A 369 18.55 -0.84 -2.52
C ILE A 369 19.95 -0.37 -2.16
N SER A 370 20.94 -0.71 -2.98
CA SER A 370 22.34 -0.31 -2.77
C SER A 370 22.49 1.21 -2.89
N HIS A 371 23.51 1.78 -2.21
CA HIS A 371 23.82 3.19 -2.37
C HIS A 371 24.29 3.53 -3.79
N GLU A 372 24.93 2.59 -4.47
CA GLU A 372 25.37 2.72 -5.86
C GLU A 372 24.16 2.85 -6.80
N ASP A 373 23.20 1.92 -6.73
CA ASP A 373 21.99 1.96 -7.54
C ASP A 373 21.15 3.19 -7.22
N LEU A 374 21.08 3.56 -5.94
CA LEU A 374 20.34 4.73 -5.51
C LEU A 374 20.95 6.01 -6.09
N ALA A 375 22.28 6.16 -6.03
CA ALA A 375 22.99 7.30 -6.61
C ALA A 375 22.86 7.36 -8.14
N ALA A 376 23.00 6.21 -8.82
CA ALA A 376 22.85 6.12 -10.26
C ALA A 376 21.42 6.49 -10.72
N GLY A 377 20.40 5.95 -10.05
CA GLY A 377 19.00 6.29 -10.34
C GLY A 377 18.69 7.77 -10.07
N LEU A 378 19.20 8.34 -8.97
CA LEU A 378 19.04 9.77 -8.67
C LEU A 378 19.73 10.67 -9.68
N ALA A 379 20.88 10.27 -10.23
CA ALA A 379 21.56 11.02 -11.29
C ALA A 379 20.69 11.09 -12.56
N ILE A 380 20.07 9.98 -12.97
CA ILE A 380 19.12 9.95 -14.08
C ILE A 380 17.91 10.85 -13.78
N LEU A 381 17.33 10.72 -12.58
CA LEU A 381 16.15 11.49 -12.19
C LEU A 381 16.44 13.00 -12.20
N LYS A 382 17.57 13.45 -11.61
CA LYS A 382 17.98 14.87 -11.59
C LYS A 382 18.15 15.42 -12.99
N LYS A 383 18.76 14.67 -13.91
CA LYS A 383 18.90 15.05 -15.31
C LYS A 383 17.56 15.38 -15.97
N HIS A 384 16.51 14.63 -15.64
CA HIS A 384 15.20 14.80 -16.25
C HIS A 384 14.26 15.74 -15.48
N LEU A 385 14.55 16.06 -14.22
CA LEU A 385 13.86 17.12 -13.48
C LEU A 385 14.32 18.53 -13.91
N ALA A 386 15.61 18.74 -14.11
CA ALA A 386 16.16 19.96 -14.66
C ALA A 386 15.70 20.15 -16.14
#